data_57a197bdaec60124a8ca5d05b1934274
#
_entry.id   57a197bdaec60124a8ca5d05b1934274
#
_cell.length_a   1.000
_cell.length_b   1.000
_cell.length_c   1.000
_cell.angle_alpha   90.00
_cell.angle_beta   90.00
_cell.angle_gamma   90.00
#
_symmetry.space_group_name_H-M   'P 1'
#
loop_
_entity.id
_entity.type
_entity.pdbx_description
1 polymer ?
#
loop_
_entity_poly.entity_id
_entity_poly.type
_entity_poly.pdbx_seq_one_letter_code
_entity_poly.pdbx_strand_id
1 'polypeptide(L)'
;IKNLFGIAPATIYGDGAGIDEPSLVPRGGRNMFHQGDRQPSRSAPPEKDPKSSRDGGYRVPRIVADLVAARPIHLSIVEAVETITHGEGPWIAGLKRHVRPGMLVAGLNPVSTDAVCMAVMGFDAMDDRGKAPFERCDNTLRLGEELGAGTRDMRRIEVLGTPIRDVRFDFRRATASSPSG
;
A
#
# COMPACT_ATOMS: atom_id res chain seq x y z
N ILE A 1 0.72 -5.00 -2.04
CA ILE A 1 2.06 -5.10 -1.41
C ILE A 1 2.18 -4.31 -0.11
N LYS A 2 1.50 -3.18 0.08
CA LYS A 2 1.57 -2.38 1.32
C LYS A 2 1.20 -3.18 2.58
N ASN A 3 0.41 -4.24 2.47
CA ASN A 3 0.06 -5.13 3.57
C ASN A 3 1.29 -5.72 4.31
N LEU A 4 2.44 -5.78 3.66
CA LEU A 4 3.69 -6.22 4.27
C LEU A 4 4.14 -5.37 5.48
N PHE A 5 3.68 -4.13 5.61
CA PHE A 5 3.92 -3.36 6.82
C PHE A 5 3.35 -4.05 8.07
N GLY A 6 2.26 -4.79 7.93
CA GLY A 6 1.61 -5.48 9.05
C GLY A 6 2.43 -6.61 9.66
N ILE A 7 3.46 -7.08 8.97
CA ILE A 7 4.38 -8.12 9.48
C ILE A 7 5.68 -7.55 10.06
N ALA A 8 5.87 -6.23 9.99
CA ALA A 8 7.04 -5.60 10.59
C ALA A 8 7.00 -5.78 12.12
N PRO A 9 8.13 -6.19 12.76
CA PRO A 9 8.16 -6.35 14.21
C PRO A 9 7.78 -5.06 14.94
N ALA A 10 6.87 -5.15 15.90
CA ALA A 10 6.43 -4.00 16.69
C ALA A 10 7.59 -3.35 17.46
N THR A 11 8.60 -4.12 17.83
CA THR A 11 9.83 -3.63 18.47
C THR A 11 10.64 -2.67 17.59
N ILE A 12 10.42 -2.68 16.29
CA ILE A 12 11.08 -1.80 15.31
C ILE A 12 10.09 -0.77 14.79
N TYR A 13 8.94 -1.22 14.32
CA TYR A 13 7.93 -0.35 13.71
C TYR A 13 7.20 0.51 14.76
N GLY A 14 7.04 -0.02 15.98
CA GLY A 14 6.26 0.61 17.03
C GLY A 14 4.77 0.35 16.89
N ASP A 15 4.02 0.75 17.90
CA ASP A 15 2.56 0.78 17.86
C ASP A 15 2.05 2.24 17.84
N GLY A 16 0.83 2.40 17.40
CA GLY A 16 0.12 3.68 17.48
C GLY A 16 -0.78 3.75 18.72
N ALA A 17 -0.66 2.78 19.63
CA ALA A 17 -1.50 2.71 20.80
C ALA A 17 -1.18 3.81 21.81
N GLY A 18 -2.12 4.08 22.68
CA GLY A 18 -2.12 5.20 23.62
C GLY A 18 -0.86 5.41 24.43
N ILE A 19 -0.71 6.59 24.92
CA ILE A 19 0.45 7.08 25.68
C ILE A 19 0.56 6.51 27.10
N ASP A 20 -0.46 5.81 27.58
CA ASP A 20 -0.63 5.56 29.01
C ASP A 20 -0.14 4.20 29.48
N GLU A 21 0.30 3.33 28.59
CA GLU A 21 0.85 2.04 28.97
C GLU A 21 2.39 2.06 28.98
N PRO A 22 3.02 1.59 30.07
CA PRO A 22 4.44 1.33 30.08
C PRO A 22 4.72 0.15 29.14
N SER A 23 5.03 0.44 27.89
CA SER A 23 5.33 -0.55 26.87
C SER A 23 6.83 -0.52 26.54
N LEU A 24 7.42 -1.70 26.39
CA LEU A 24 8.75 -1.85 25.82
C LEU A 24 8.74 -1.58 24.30
N VAL A 25 7.58 -1.54 23.69
CA VAL A 25 7.40 -1.24 22.28
C VAL A 25 7.62 0.25 22.05
N PRO A 26 8.45 0.63 21.09
CA PRO A 26 8.72 2.05 20.81
C PRO A 26 7.46 2.76 20.35
N ARG A 27 7.10 3.83 21.03
CA ARG A 27 6.00 4.69 20.61
C ARG A 27 6.49 5.67 19.54
N GLY A 28 5.68 5.94 18.56
CA GLY A 28 6.04 6.82 17.45
C GLY A 28 7.08 6.23 16.50
N GLY A 29 7.31 4.92 16.52
CA GLY A 29 8.13 4.23 15.53
C GLY A 29 7.57 4.40 14.11
N ARG A 30 6.27 4.51 13.98
CA ARG A 30 5.60 4.90 12.72
C ARG A 30 6.15 6.22 12.17
N ASN A 31 6.50 7.17 13.02
CA ASN A 31 7.04 8.46 12.58
C ASN A 31 8.40 8.28 11.89
N MET A 32 9.25 7.37 12.35
CA MET A 32 10.50 7.08 11.66
C MET A 32 10.23 6.58 10.22
N PHE A 33 9.31 5.63 10.05
CA PHE A 33 9.01 5.06 8.74
C PHE A 33 8.21 6.02 7.83
N HIS A 34 7.32 6.83 8.41
CA HIS A 34 6.49 7.75 7.62
C HIS A 34 7.14 9.12 7.43
N GLN A 35 7.84 9.64 8.44
CA GLN A 35 8.38 11.00 8.45
C GLN A 35 9.89 11.04 8.65
N GLY A 36 10.51 9.93 9.06
CA GLY A 36 11.96 9.81 9.26
C GLY A 36 12.54 10.74 10.32
N ASP A 37 11.76 11.12 11.32
CA ASP A 37 12.16 12.12 12.30
C ASP A 37 12.92 11.56 13.49
N ARG A 38 12.84 10.25 13.76
CA ARG A 38 13.59 9.61 14.84
C ARG A 38 13.62 8.09 14.75
N GLN A 39 14.52 7.49 15.50
CA GLN A 39 14.57 6.06 15.75
C GLN A 39 13.48 5.63 16.73
N PRO A 40 12.77 4.52 16.49
CA PRO A 40 11.73 4.03 17.38
C PRO A 40 12.28 3.40 18.67
N SER A 41 13.48 2.85 18.65
CA SER A 41 14.13 2.24 19.82
C SER A 41 15.66 2.28 19.73
N ARG A 42 16.32 1.93 20.85
CA ARG A 42 17.79 1.84 20.87
C ARG A 42 18.32 0.69 20.01
N SER A 43 17.54 -0.34 19.77
CA SER A 43 17.93 -1.48 18.95
C SER A 43 17.68 -1.26 17.44
N ALA A 44 16.90 -0.25 17.07
CA ALA A 44 16.70 0.09 15.68
C ALA A 44 18.00 0.64 15.07
N PRO A 45 18.38 0.19 13.88
CA PRO A 45 19.56 0.73 13.21
C PRO A 45 19.38 2.23 12.90
N PRO A 46 20.43 3.03 12.93
CA PRO A 46 20.36 4.43 12.56
C PRO A 46 19.94 4.59 11.10
N GLU A 47 19.29 5.68 10.80
CA GLU A 47 18.98 6.02 9.42
C GLU A 47 20.27 6.19 8.60
N LYS A 48 20.37 5.44 7.50
CA LYS A 48 21.58 5.42 6.67
C LYS A 48 21.78 6.71 5.88
N ASP A 49 20.69 7.36 5.49
CA ASP A 49 20.72 8.64 4.78
C ASP A 49 19.96 9.72 5.56
N PRO A 50 20.65 10.50 6.39
CA PRO A 50 20.03 11.57 7.17
C PRO A 50 19.50 12.73 6.30
N LYS A 51 19.86 12.78 5.01
CA LYS A 51 19.39 13.79 4.06
C LYS A 51 18.17 13.33 3.27
N SER A 52 17.71 12.10 3.46
CA SER A 52 16.53 11.59 2.77
C SER A 52 15.30 12.46 3.08
N SER A 53 14.39 12.50 2.12
CA SER A 53 13.14 13.26 2.28
C SER A 53 12.35 12.80 3.50
N ARG A 54 11.80 13.74 4.25
CA ARG A 54 10.90 13.51 5.39
C ARG A 54 9.42 13.37 4.97
N ASP A 55 9.13 13.48 3.68
CA ASP A 55 7.80 13.30 3.14
C ASP A 55 7.37 11.82 3.19
N GLY A 56 6.24 11.55 3.84
CA GLY A 56 5.67 10.20 3.92
C GLY A 56 5.32 9.61 2.56
N GLY A 57 4.91 10.44 1.61
CA GLY A 57 4.65 10.02 0.23
C GLY A 57 5.92 9.64 -0.55
N TYR A 58 7.08 10.04 -0.07
CA TYR A 58 8.37 9.58 -0.56
C TYR A 58 8.84 8.32 0.19
N ARG A 59 8.76 8.32 1.51
CA ARG A 59 9.35 7.28 2.37
C ARG A 59 8.58 5.97 2.34
N VAL A 60 7.25 6.03 2.57
CA VAL A 60 6.42 4.83 2.68
C VAL A 60 6.48 3.97 1.44
N PRO A 61 6.35 4.50 0.20
CA PRO A 61 6.48 3.68 -1.01
C PRO A 61 7.82 2.95 -1.12
N ARG A 62 8.93 3.59 -0.74
CA ARG A 62 10.27 2.96 -0.76
C ARG A 62 10.40 1.84 0.24
N ILE A 63 9.96 2.06 1.47
CA ILE A 63 9.97 1.01 2.50
C ILE A 63 9.13 -0.18 2.08
N VAL A 64 7.96 0.04 1.49
CA VAL A 64 7.12 -1.04 0.97
C VAL A 64 7.82 -1.80 -0.16
N ALA A 65 8.46 -1.09 -1.08
CA ALA A 65 9.21 -1.72 -2.18
C ALA A 65 10.40 -2.53 -1.64
N ASP A 66 11.14 -2.00 -0.67
CA ASP A 66 12.24 -2.70 0.01
C ASP A 66 11.75 -3.99 0.71
N LEU A 67 10.60 -3.93 1.40
CA LEU A 67 10.01 -5.11 2.04
C LEU A 67 9.66 -6.20 1.02
N VAL A 68 9.11 -5.82 -0.13
CA VAL A 68 8.79 -6.76 -1.21
C VAL A 68 10.07 -7.38 -1.78
N ALA A 69 11.10 -6.57 -1.99
CA ALA A 69 12.37 -7.04 -2.54
C ALA A 69 13.19 -7.87 -1.55
N ALA A 70 13.05 -7.62 -0.23
CA ALA A 70 13.81 -8.31 0.81
C ALA A 70 13.46 -9.80 0.93
N ARG A 71 12.26 -10.21 0.54
CA ARG A 71 11.83 -11.60 0.63
C ARG A 71 10.90 -11.97 -0.53
N PRO A 72 11.21 -13.06 -1.25
CA PRO A 72 10.34 -13.56 -2.31
C PRO A 72 8.94 -13.89 -1.79
N ILE A 73 7.91 -13.42 -2.51
CA ILE A 73 6.51 -13.75 -2.28
C ILE A 73 6.06 -14.59 -3.47
N HIS A 74 5.66 -15.83 -3.22
CA HIS A 74 5.35 -16.80 -4.25
C HIS A 74 3.87 -16.84 -4.62
N LEU A 75 3.01 -16.33 -3.75
CA LEU A 75 1.57 -16.24 -3.96
C LEU A 75 1.00 -15.04 -3.23
N SER A 76 0.25 -14.22 -3.96
CA SER A 76 -0.57 -13.16 -3.41
C SER A 76 -2.04 -13.47 -3.68
N ILE A 77 -2.88 -13.36 -2.67
CA ILE A 77 -4.34 -13.50 -2.79
C ILE A 77 -4.96 -12.22 -2.24
N VAL A 78 -5.76 -11.57 -3.05
CA VAL A 78 -6.50 -10.35 -2.71
C VAL A 78 -7.98 -10.67 -2.72
N GLU A 79 -8.58 -10.57 -1.55
CA GLU A 79 -10.03 -10.67 -1.37
C GLU A 79 -10.65 -9.29 -1.62
N ALA A 80 -11.60 -9.22 -2.52
CA ALA A 80 -12.38 -8.04 -2.88
C ALA A 80 -13.85 -8.40 -3.07
N VAL A 81 -14.38 -9.32 -2.24
CA VAL A 81 -15.81 -9.65 -2.25
C VAL A 81 -16.59 -8.46 -1.70
N GLU A 82 -16.16 -7.94 -0.55
CA GLU A 82 -16.70 -6.72 0.04
C GLU A 82 -15.56 -5.88 0.62
N THR A 83 -15.58 -4.58 0.39
CA THR A 83 -14.54 -3.68 0.86
C THR A 83 -15.09 -2.29 1.14
N ILE A 84 -14.22 -1.36 1.50
CA ILE A 84 -14.56 0.04 1.76
C ILE A 84 -13.74 0.98 0.89
N THR A 85 -14.31 2.13 0.57
CA THR A 85 -13.59 3.25 -0.04
C THR A 85 -13.14 4.26 1.03
N HIS A 86 -12.25 5.17 0.66
CA HIS A 86 -11.76 6.29 1.48
C HIS A 86 -11.01 5.91 2.76
N GLY A 87 -10.52 4.71 2.87
CA GLY A 87 -9.72 4.36 4.03
C GLY A 87 -9.36 2.89 4.12
N GLU A 88 -8.60 2.59 5.16
CA GLU A 88 -8.01 1.29 5.38
C GLU A 88 -8.57 0.57 6.62
N GLY A 89 -9.66 1.08 7.20
CA GLY A 89 -10.23 0.44 8.38
C GLY A 89 -11.47 1.13 8.94
N PRO A 90 -12.10 0.51 9.95
CA PRO A 90 -13.33 1.01 10.55
C PRO A 90 -13.18 2.33 11.31
N TRP A 91 -11.94 2.71 11.64
CA TRP A 91 -11.61 3.94 12.37
C TRP A 91 -11.74 5.22 11.53
N ILE A 92 -11.89 5.10 10.22
CA ILE A 92 -12.14 6.27 9.37
C ILE A 92 -13.63 6.56 9.38
N ALA A 93 -14.02 7.60 10.12
CA ALA A 93 -15.40 8.01 10.24
C ALA A 93 -15.84 8.90 9.05
N GLY A 94 -17.10 8.77 8.67
CA GLY A 94 -17.81 9.74 7.84
C GLY A 94 -17.67 9.60 6.32
N LEU A 95 -16.52 9.17 5.80
CA LEU A 95 -16.27 9.13 4.35
C LEU A 95 -16.27 7.71 3.75
N LYS A 96 -16.18 6.68 4.59
CA LYS A 96 -16.13 5.29 4.12
C LYS A 96 -17.46 4.86 3.49
N ARG A 97 -17.40 4.17 2.39
CA ARG A 97 -18.56 3.49 1.80
C ARG A 97 -18.24 2.04 1.61
N HIS A 98 -19.17 1.18 1.98
CA HIS A 98 -19.12 -0.23 1.63
C HIS A 98 -19.39 -0.41 0.14
N VAL A 99 -18.54 -1.18 -0.49
CA VAL A 99 -18.66 -1.55 -1.90
C VAL A 99 -18.46 -3.06 -2.04
N ARG A 100 -19.07 -3.66 -3.04
CA ARG A 100 -19.07 -5.10 -3.27
C ARG A 100 -18.58 -5.43 -4.67
N PRO A 101 -17.28 -5.37 -4.93
CA PRO A 101 -16.73 -5.78 -6.21
C PRO A 101 -16.99 -7.26 -6.53
N GLY A 102 -17.08 -8.14 -5.53
CA GLY A 102 -17.48 -9.53 -5.69
C GLY A 102 -16.43 -10.43 -6.33
N MET A 103 -15.13 -10.20 -6.09
CA MET A 103 -14.07 -10.92 -6.78
C MET A 103 -12.92 -11.34 -5.85
N LEU A 104 -12.14 -12.30 -6.35
CA LEU A 104 -10.83 -12.67 -5.82
C LEU A 104 -9.79 -12.48 -6.91
N VAL A 105 -8.63 -11.95 -6.56
CA VAL A 105 -7.47 -11.85 -7.44
C VAL A 105 -6.32 -12.61 -6.82
N ALA A 106 -5.72 -13.52 -7.57
CA ALA A 106 -4.54 -14.27 -7.13
C ALA A 106 -3.43 -14.17 -8.17
N GLY A 107 -2.19 -14.12 -7.72
CA GLY A 107 -1.05 -14.06 -8.62
C GLY A 107 0.25 -14.50 -7.98
N LEU A 108 1.16 -14.97 -8.81
CA LEU A 108 2.47 -15.50 -8.39
C LEU A 108 3.53 -14.41 -8.18
N ASN A 109 3.21 -13.17 -8.53
CA ASN A 109 4.10 -12.03 -8.33
C ASN A 109 3.35 -10.87 -7.69
N PRO A 110 3.81 -10.33 -6.55
CA PRO A 110 3.06 -9.34 -5.78
C PRO A 110 2.91 -7.99 -6.51
N VAL A 111 3.93 -7.55 -7.25
CA VAL A 111 3.88 -6.29 -8.02
C VAL A 111 2.89 -6.41 -9.16
N SER A 112 2.96 -7.51 -9.91
CA SER A 112 2.05 -7.77 -11.02
C SER A 112 0.61 -7.98 -10.55
N THR A 113 0.42 -8.66 -9.41
CA THR A 113 -0.91 -8.84 -8.81
C THR A 113 -1.54 -7.50 -8.43
N ASP A 114 -0.77 -6.62 -7.79
CA ASP A 114 -1.28 -5.28 -7.44
C ASP A 114 -1.52 -4.42 -8.69
N ALA A 115 -0.73 -4.57 -9.76
CA ALA A 115 -1.00 -3.89 -11.03
C ALA A 115 -2.34 -4.31 -11.64
N VAL A 116 -2.66 -5.61 -11.61
CA VAL A 116 -3.98 -6.13 -12.02
C VAL A 116 -5.08 -5.57 -11.13
N CYS A 117 -4.88 -5.54 -9.81
CA CYS A 117 -5.84 -4.93 -8.88
C CYS A 117 -6.09 -3.44 -9.21
N MET A 118 -5.05 -2.68 -9.53
CA MET A 118 -5.20 -1.28 -9.97
C MET A 118 -6.03 -1.16 -11.24
N ALA A 119 -5.79 -2.01 -12.23
CA ALA A 119 -6.57 -2.02 -13.47
C ALA A 119 -8.04 -2.37 -13.22
N VAL A 120 -8.32 -3.35 -12.36
CA VAL A 120 -9.67 -3.69 -11.90
C VAL A 120 -10.34 -2.50 -11.20
N MET A 121 -9.60 -1.76 -10.37
CA MET A 121 -10.08 -0.56 -9.67
C MET A 121 -10.24 0.67 -10.58
N GLY A 122 -9.86 0.59 -11.83
CA GLY A 122 -9.98 1.67 -12.80
C GLY A 122 -8.79 2.65 -12.82
N PHE A 123 -7.66 2.28 -12.24
CA PHE A 123 -6.43 3.06 -12.26
C PHE A 123 -5.40 2.49 -13.24
N ASP A 124 -4.50 3.33 -13.70
CA ASP A 124 -3.35 2.91 -14.50
C ASP A 124 -2.14 2.68 -13.59
N ALA A 125 -1.61 1.46 -13.59
CA ALA A 125 -0.42 1.12 -12.82
C ALA A 125 0.83 1.85 -13.31
N MET A 126 0.81 2.40 -14.53
CA MET A 126 1.91 3.18 -15.10
C MET A 126 1.91 4.66 -14.67
N ASP A 127 0.82 5.16 -14.08
CA ASP A 127 0.77 6.50 -13.53
C ASP A 127 1.71 6.67 -12.33
N ASP A 128 2.13 7.90 -12.08
CA ASP A 128 3.07 8.26 -11.02
C ASP A 128 2.57 9.45 -10.19
N ARG A 129 3.41 9.93 -9.25
CA ARG A 129 3.11 11.07 -8.38
C ARG A 129 2.48 12.22 -9.18
N GLY A 130 1.40 12.77 -8.64
CA GLY A 130 0.59 13.83 -9.25
C GLY A 130 -0.64 13.33 -10.01
N LYS A 131 -0.80 12.02 -10.20
CA LYS A 131 -1.99 11.40 -10.81
C LYS A 131 -2.64 10.39 -9.86
N ALA A 132 -3.97 10.29 -9.92
CA ALA A 132 -4.70 9.31 -9.10
C ALA A 132 -4.26 7.86 -9.40
N PRO A 133 -4.01 7.04 -8.38
CA PRO A 133 -4.17 7.27 -6.95
C PRO A 133 -2.89 7.78 -6.25
N PHE A 134 -1.91 8.27 -7.01
CA PHE A 134 -0.60 8.70 -6.51
C PHE A 134 -0.46 10.22 -6.37
N GLU A 135 -1.55 10.95 -6.11
CA GLU A 135 -1.54 12.42 -6.08
C GLU A 135 -0.47 13.00 -5.15
N ARG A 136 -0.21 12.30 -4.04
CA ARG A 136 0.71 12.76 -2.98
C ARG A 136 1.83 11.78 -2.64
N CYS A 137 1.99 10.71 -3.40
CA CYS A 137 3.01 9.69 -3.13
C CYS A 137 3.63 9.14 -4.40
N ASP A 138 4.82 8.58 -4.28
CA ASP A 138 5.44 7.86 -5.38
C ASP A 138 4.74 6.52 -5.62
N ASN A 139 4.76 6.04 -6.85
CA ASN A 139 4.18 4.75 -7.19
C ASN A 139 5.03 3.60 -6.63
N THR A 140 4.50 2.89 -5.65
CA THR A 140 5.15 1.75 -5.01
C THR A 140 5.43 0.61 -6.00
N LEU A 141 4.55 0.41 -7.01
CA LEU A 141 4.75 -0.63 -8.02
C LEU A 141 5.92 -0.29 -8.95
N ARG A 142 6.09 0.99 -9.29
CA ARG A 142 7.28 1.45 -10.04
C ARG A 142 8.56 1.14 -9.27
N LEU A 143 8.59 1.50 -8.00
CA LEU A 143 9.77 1.26 -7.16
C LEU A 143 10.05 -0.25 -7.01
N GLY A 144 9.02 -1.07 -6.84
CA GLY A 144 9.16 -2.53 -6.81
C GLY A 144 9.68 -3.11 -8.13
N GLU A 145 9.23 -2.57 -9.27
CA GLU A 145 9.72 -2.94 -10.60
C GLU A 145 11.20 -2.55 -10.78
N GLU A 146 11.59 -1.35 -10.37
CA GLU A 146 12.99 -0.88 -10.38
C GLU A 146 13.92 -1.78 -9.54
N LEU A 147 13.41 -2.37 -8.46
CA LEU A 147 14.14 -3.34 -7.64
C LEU A 147 14.09 -4.78 -8.18
N GLY A 148 13.45 -5.01 -9.33
CA GLY A 148 13.35 -6.34 -9.92
C GLY A 148 12.32 -7.26 -9.26
N ALA A 149 11.43 -6.73 -8.43
CA ALA A 149 10.43 -7.52 -7.70
C ALA A 149 9.19 -7.92 -8.54
N GLY A 150 9.13 -7.51 -9.81
CA GLY A 150 8.04 -7.83 -10.73
C GLY A 150 7.85 -6.77 -11.79
N THR A 151 6.69 -6.78 -12.48
CA THR A 151 6.34 -5.74 -13.46
C THR A 151 4.96 -5.16 -13.19
N ARG A 152 4.81 -3.86 -13.41
CA ARG A 152 3.54 -3.14 -13.40
C ARG A 152 2.95 -2.92 -14.81
N ASP A 153 3.71 -3.26 -15.85
CA ASP A 153 3.25 -3.14 -17.24
C ASP A 153 2.26 -4.25 -17.59
N MET A 154 0.98 -3.88 -17.70
CA MET A 154 -0.11 -4.81 -18.02
C MET A 154 0.08 -5.58 -19.33
N ARG A 155 0.87 -5.06 -20.27
CA ARG A 155 1.19 -5.75 -21.53
C ARG A 155 2.12 -6.95 -21.34
N ARG A 156 2.79 -7.04 -20.18
CA ARG A 156 3.71 -8.10 -19.77
C ARG A 156 3.12 -9.04 -18.74
N ILE A 157 1.86 -8.85 -18.38
CA ILE A 157 1.15 -9.65 -17.37
C ILE A 157 0.09 -10.48 -18.08
N GLU A 158 0.21 -11.80 -17.97
CA GLU A 158 -0.84 -12.71 -18.38
C GLU A 158 -1.92 -12.78 -17.30
N VAL A 159 -3.17 -12.51 -17.66
CA VAL A 159 -4.33 -12.58 -16.78
C VAL A 159 -5.22 -13.72 -17.21
N LEU A 160 -5.37 -14.71 -16.34
CA LEU A 160 -6.22 -15.89 -16.56
C LEU A 160 -7.56 -15.73 -15.85
N GLY A 161 -8.57 -16.44 -16.33
CA GLY A 161 -9.90 -16.40 -15.76
C GLY A 161 -10.78 -15.28 -16.34
N THR A 162 -11.53 -14.58 -15.49
CA THR A 162 -12.45 -13.54 -15.97
C THR A 162 -11.67 -12.31 -16.46
N PRO A 163 -11.95 -11.83 -17.68
CA PRO A 163 -11.28 -10.64 -18.21
C PRO A 163 -11.48 -9.41 -17.33
N ILE A 164 -10.45 -8.59 -17.19
CA ILE A 164 -10.47 -7.37 -16.34
C ILE A 164 -11.67 -6.46 -16.70
N ARG A 165 -11.98 -6.30 -17.99
CA ARG A 165 -13.10 -5.46 -18.44
C ARG A 165 -14.46 -5.90 -17.86
N ASP A 166 -14.61 -7.19 -17.57
CA ASP A 166 -15.89 -7.78 -17.13
C ASP A 166 -16.06 -7.72 -15.60
N VAL A 167 -14.94 -7.51 -14.87
CA VAL A 167 -14.91 -7.39 -13.40
C VAL A 167 -14.48 -6.01 -12.92
N ARG A 168 -14.29 -5.08 -13.84
CA ARG A 168 -13.84 -3.72 -13.50
C ARG A 168 -14.85 -3.03 -12.59
N PHE A 169 -14.36 -2.60 -11.42
CA PHE A 169 -15.08 -1.80 -10.46
C PHE A 169 -14.40 -0.44 -10.32
N ASP A 170 -14.99 0.61 -10.88
CA ASP A 170 -14.36 1.94 -10.90
C ASP A 170 -14.46 2.63 -9.53
N PHE A 171 -13.43 2.47 -8.74
CA PHE A 171 -13.32 3.10 -7.41
C PHE A 171 -13.30 4.63 -7.48
N ARG A 172 -12.85 5.24 -8.57
CA ARG A 172 -12.89 6.71 -8.74
C ARG A 172 -14.31 7.22 -8.74
N ARG A 173 -15.23 6.51 -9.40
CA ARG A 173 -16.66 6.86 -9.40
C ARG A 173 -17.29 6.60 -8.04
N ALA A 174 -16.92 5.51 -7.40
CA ALA A 174 -17.41 5.19 -6.07
C ALA A 174 -16.96 6.22 -5.01
N THR A 175 -15.81 6.87 -5.22
CA THR A 175 -15.31 7.92 -4.34
C THR A 175 -15.86 9.31 -4.68
N ALA A 176 -16.16 9.59 -5.95
CA ALA A 176 -16.63 10.90 -6.41
C ALA A 176 -18.10 11.20 -6.08
N SER A 177 -18.91 10.18 -5.85
CA SER A 177 -20.33 10.34 -5.53
C SER A 177 -20.56 10.61 -4.04
N SER A 178 -20.09 11.74 -3.50
CA SER A 178 -20.62 12.28 -2.25
C SER A 178 -21.98 12.91 -2.55
N PRO A 179 -23.06 12.57 -1.86
CA PRO A 179 -24.24 13.40 -1.90
C PRO A 179 -23.87 14.71 -1.21
N SER A 180 -23.95 15.81 -1.94
CA SER A 180 -24.19 17.11 -1.36
C SER A 180 -25.55 17.02 -0.66
N GLY A 181 -25.54 16.92 0.64
CA GLY A 181 -26.66 16.99 1.54
C GLY A 181 -26.31 17.95 2.64
#